data_f790bbb87c8b85de5a71e02852e6b965
#
_entry.id   f790bbb87c8b85de5a71e02852e6b965
#
_cell.length_a   1.000
_cell.length_b   1.000
_cell.length_c   1.000
_cell.angle_alpha   90.00
_cell.angle_beta   90.00
_cell.angle_gamma   90.00
#
_symmetry.space_group_name_H-M   'P 1'
#
loop_
_entity.id
_entity.type
_entity.pdbx_description
1 polymer ?
#
loop_
_entity_poly.entity_id
_entity_poly.type
_entity_poly.pdbx_seq_one_letter_code
_entity_poly.pdbx_strand_id
1 'polypeptide(L)'
;MDIEFVRSRFIKHFDGKTGNIYASPGRINLIGEHTDYNGGFVFPGAVDCGIMAEVRPNGTNTVMCYSIDLKDRVEFKVDDPNGPRASWARYLSGMVQEMRELGVDVKGFNTAFAGDVPLGAGMSSSAALESCFAYALNDLFGDNKVSKWDMVLAGQATEHNYCGVNCGIMD
;
A
#
# COMPACT_ATOMS: atom_id res chain seq x y z
N MET A 1 16.23 0.61 -2.74
CA MET A 1 15.46 1.27 -3.83
C MET A 1 15.86 2.74 -3.94
N ASP A 2 15.85 3.34 -5.15
CA ASP A 2 16.29 4.71 -5.39
C ASP A 2 15.10 5.67 -5.56
N ILE A 3 15.09 6.75 -4.77
CA ILE A 3 14.05 7.80 -4.81
C ILE A 3 13.94 8.43 -6.20
N GLU A 4 15.07 8.73 -6.84
CA GLU A 4 15.09 9.38 -8.15
C GLU A 4 14.53 8.46 -9.25
N PHE A 5 14.67 7.15 -9.10
CA PHE A 5 14.05 6.18 -9.99
C PHE A 5 12.52 6.28 -9.94
N VAL A 6 11.91 6.27 -8.76
CA VAL A 6 10.45 6.38 -8.61
C VAL A 6 9.96 7.76 -9.04
N ARG A 7 10.64 8.83 -8.60
CA ARG A 7 10.32 10.22 -8.94
C ARG A 7 10.32 10.49 -10.45
N SER A 8 11.34 10.01 -11.15
CA SER A 8 11.43 10.21 -12.60
C SER A 8 10.26 9.56 -13.34
N ARG A 9 9.76 8.42 -12.86
CA ARG A 9 8.58 7.73 -13.43
C ARG A 9 7.29 8.46 -13.06
N PHE A 10 7.16 8.94 -11.82
CA PHE A 10 6.02 9.74 -11.39
C PHE A 10 5.88 11.01 -12.25
N ILE A 11 6.95 11.80 -12.38
CA ILE A 11 6.98 13.01 -13.20
C ILE A 11 6.59 12.71 -14.67
N LYS A 12 7.11 11.61 -15.21
CA LYS A 12 6.81 11.20 -16.59
C LYS A 12 5.35 10.87 -16.82
N HIS A 13 4.68 10.26 -15.84
CA HIS A 13 3.30 9.78 -15.97
C HIS A 13 2.25 10.77 -15.47
N PHE A 14 2.64 11.77 -14.66
CA PHE A 14 1.72 12.69 -13.97
C PHE A 14 2.19 14.15 -14.04
N ASP A 15 1.88 14.84 -15.13
CA ASP A 15 1.92 16.29 -15.38
C ASP A 15 3.22 17.06 -14.96
N GLY A 16 4.33 16.35 -14.84
CA GLY A 16 5.65 16.95 -14.60
C GLY A 16 5.88 17.50 -13.19
N LYS A 17 4.95 17.30 -12.24
CA LYS A 17 5.10 17.77 -10.84
C LYS A 17 5.45 16.61 -9.92
N THR A 18 6.13 16.91 -8.82
CA THR A 18 6.50 15.95 -7.77
C THR A 18 5.40 15.79 -6.73
N GLY A 19 5.49 14.71 -5.96
CA GLY A 19 4.69 14.43 -4.76
C GLY A 19 5.57 14.17 -3.54
N ASN A 20 4.99 13.59 -2.50
CA ASN A 20 5.70 13.11 -1.33
C ASN A 20 6.14 11.65 -1.55
N ILE A 21 7.31 11.30 -1.03
CA ILE A 21 7.84 9.92 -1.06
C ILE A 21 7.46 9.21 0.23
N TYR A 22 6.95 8.00 0.07
CA TYR A 22 6.64 7.06 1.14
C TYR A 22 7.33 5.73 0.85
N ALA A 23 7.76 5.03 1.90
CA ALA A 23 8.38 3.72 1.77
C ALA A 23 7.97 2.81 2.93
N SER A 24 7.88 1.52 2.64
CA SER A 24 7.65 0.50 3.64
C SER A 24 8.51 -0.72 3.35
N PRO A 25 9.19 -1.28 4.36
CA PRO A 25 10.01 -2.48 4.19
C PRO A 25 9.15 -3.71 3.97
N GLY A 26 9.75 -4.72 3.34
CA GLY A 26 9.28 -6.10 3.43
C GLY A 26 9.61 -6.70 4.80
N ARG A 27 9.16 -7.93 5.01
CA ARG A 27 9.32 -8.62 6.29
C ARG A 27 9.81 -10.05 6.07
N ILE A 28 10.70 -10.51 6.95
CA ILE A 28 10.97 -11.92 7.17
C ILE A 28 10.42 -12.33 8.53
N ASN A 29 10.08 -13.60 8.68
CA ASN A 29 9.77 -14.18 9.98
C ASN A 29 10.89 -15.15 10.38
N LEU A 30 11.51 -14.91 11.53
CA LEU A 30 12.60 -15.74 12.02
C LEU A 30 12.11 -17.05 12.63
N ILE A 31 10.92 -17.02 13.26
CA ILE A 31 10.25 -18.20 13.83
C ILE A 31 8.77 -17.89 14.06
N GLY A 32 7.91 -18.91 13.91
CA GLY A 32 6.48 -18.82 14.20
C GLY A 32 5.61 -18.75 12.93
N GLU A 33 6.03 -19.40 11.84
CA GLU A 33 5.19 -19.53 10.65
C GLU A 33 3.86 -20.21 10.97
N HIS A 34 2.76 -19.63 10.43
CA HIS A 34 1.38 -20.11 10.63
C HIS A 34 0.88 -20.11 12.08
N THR A 35 1.49 -19.32 12.98
CA THR A 35 1.12 -19.31 14.38
C THR A 35 0.31 -18.08 14.78
N ASP A 36 0.46 -16.95 14.15
CA ASP A 36 -0.22 -15.69 14.50
C ASP A 36 -1.75 -15.79 14.46
N TYR A 37 -2.33 -16.32 13.38
CA TYR A 37 -3.77 -16.53 13.26
C TYR A 37 -4.28 -17.75 14.07
N ASN A 38 -3.38 -18.50 14.71
CA ASN A 38 -3.69 -19.58 15.65
C ASN A 38 -3.42 -19.19 17.12
N GLY A 39 -3.22 -17.89 17.41
CA GLY A 39 -2.97 -17.37 18.75
C GLY A 39 -1.55 -17.66 19.29
N GLY A 40 -0.61 -18.00 18.42
CA GLY A 40 0.79 -18.26 18.77
C GLY A 40 1.66 -17.02 18.58
N PHE A 41 2.91 -17.13 19.05
CA PHE A 41 3.90 -16.08 18.91
C PHE A 41 4.62 -16.14 17.57
N VAL A 42 5.02 -14.97 17.09
CA VAL A 42 5.84 -14.77 15.90
C VAL A 42 7.05 -13.89 16.24
N PHE A 43 8.09 -13.97 15.43
CA PHE A 43 9.27 -13.13 15.59
C PHE A 43 9.69 -12.52 14.24
N PRO A 44 8.89 -11.57 13.73
CA PRO A 44 9.18 -10.91 12.45
C PRO A 44 10.28 -9.87 12.58
N GLY A 45 10.95 -9.61 11.48
CA GLY A 45 11.92 -8.54 11.33
C GLY A 45 11.79 -7.85 9.98
N ALA A 46 11.88 -6.53 9.96
CA ALA A 46 11.92 -5.76 8.72
C ALA A 46 13.24 -6.01 7.98
N VAL A 47 13.18 -5.98 6.65
CA VAL A 47 14.34 -6.11 5.76
C VAL A 47 14.59 -4.82 5.00
N ASP A 48 15.72 -4.71 4.32
CA ASP A 48 16.15 -3.51 3.59
C ASP A 48 15.55 -3.38 2.19
N CYS A 49 14.86 -4.42 1.70
CA CYS A 49 14.03 -4.33 0.50
C CYS A 49 12.57 -3.99 0.88
N GLY A 50 11.83 -3.34 -0.02
CA GLY A 50 10.48 -2.88 0.29
C GLY A 50 9.73 -2.32 -0.90
N ILE A 51 8.72 -1.54 -0.62
CA ILE A 51 7.95 -0.75 -1.58
C ILE A 51 8.25 0.74 -1.36
N MET A 52 8.40 1.47 -2.45
CA MET A 52 8.50 2.93 -2.43
C MET A 52 7.49 3.53 -3.40
N ALA A 53 6.78 4.55 -2.95
CA ALA A 53 5.77 5.26 -3.73
C ALA A 53 6.00 6.77 -3.68
N GLU A 54 5.78 7.45 -4.80
CA GLU A 54 5.54 8.89 -4.82
C GLU A 54 4.05 9.14 -4.95
N VAL A 55 3.49 9.96 -4.06
CA VAL A 55 2.05 10.20 -3.96
C VAL A 55 1.76 11.70 -3.90
N ARG A 56 0.76 12.15 -4.67
CA ARG A 56 0.32 13.55 -4.67
C ARG A 56 -1.20 13.65 -4.82
N PRO A 57 -1.90 14.41 -3.96
CA PRO A 57 -3.30 14.75 -4.17
C PRO A 57 -3.51 15.42 -5.54
N ASN A 58 -4.58 15.06 -6.24
CA ASN A 58 -4.85 15.57 -7.60
C ASN A 58 -6.11 16.45 -7.69
N GLY A 59 -6.78 16.72 -6.57
CA GLY A 59 -7.95 17.57 -6.50
C GLY A 59 -9.23 16.97 -7.09
N THR A 60 -9.24 15.67 -7.38
CA THR A 60 -10.39 14.96 -7.95
C THR A 60 -10.91 13.88 -6.98
N ASN A 61 -11.87 13.06 -7.44
CA ASN A 61 -12.33 11.85 -6.75
C ASN A 61 -11.76 10.56 -7.37
N THR A 62 -10.68 10.68 -8.17
CA THR A 62 -10.12 9.54 -8.89
C THR A 62 -8.68 9.30 -8.45
N VAL A 63 -8.38 8.05 -8.13
CA VAL A 63 -7.01 7.57 -7.93
C VAL A 63 -6.46 7.14 -9.28
N MET A 64 -5.29 7.69 -9.64
CA MET A 64 -4.53 7.30 -10.81
C MET A 64 -3.22 6.69 -10.35
N CYS A 65 -3.04 5.39 -10.56
CA CYS A 65 -1.87 4.67 -10.08
C CYS A 65 -1.10 4.00 -11.24
N TYR A 66 0.22 4.02 -11.12
CA TYR A 66 1.14 3.38 -12.05
C TYR A 66 2.10 2.46 -11.31
N SER A 67 2.01 1.17 -11.58
CA SER A 67 3.00 0.20 -11.13
C SER A 67 4.19 0.21 -12.09
N ILE A 68 5.35 0.64 -11.60
CA ILE A 68 6.57 0.76 -12.40
C ILE A 68 7.06 -0.62 -12.85
N ASP A 69 7.00 -1.60 -11.95
CA ASP A 69 7.52 -2.95 -12.19
C ASP A 69 6.64 -3.71 -13.21
N LEU A 70 5.32 -3.58 -13.08
CA LEU A 70 4.36 -4.20 -13.98
C LEU A 70 4.15 -3.38 -15.27
N LYS A 71 4.63 -2.14 -15.32
CA LYS A 71 4.40 -1.18 -16.42
C LYS A 71 2.91 -1.01 -16.73
N ASP A 72 2.10 -1.04 -15.70
CA ASP A 72 0.64 -1.03 -15.80
C ASP A 72 0.05 0.18 -15.08
N ARG A 73 -1.00 0.75 -15.67
CA ARG A 73 -1.71 1.92 -15.14
C ARG A 73 -3.17 1.57 -14.91
N VAL A 74 -3.65 1.92 -13.72
CA VAL A 74 -5.05 1.72 -13.32
C VAL A 74 -5.62 3.01 -12.76
N GLU A 75 -6.91 3.23 -13.02
CA GLU A 75 -7.69 4.34 -12.47
C GLU A 75 -8.94 3.77 -11.79
N PHE A 76 -9.27 4.32 -10.62
CA PHE A 76 -10.50 3.97 -9.90
C PHE A 76 -10.98 5.16 -9.07
N LYS A 77 -12.26 5.18 -8.71
CA LYS A 77 -12.81 6.21 -7.82
C LYS A 77 -12.63 5.84 -6.36
N VAL A 78 -12.36 6.84 -5.51
CA VAL A 78 -12.19 6.62 -4.07
C VAL A 78 -13.44 6.08 -3.37
N ASP A 79 -14.62 6.25 -3.97
CA ASP A 79 -15.91 5.80 -3.46
C ASP A 79 -16.46 4.56 -4.20
N ASP A 80 -15.67 3.93 -5.06
CA ASP A 80 -16.07 2.69 -5.74
C ASP A 80 -15.79 1.46 -4.85
N PRO A 81 -16.83 0.82 -4.28
CA PRO A 81 -16.65 -0.33 -3.40
C PRO A 81 -16.20 -1.59 -4.14
N ASN A 82 -16.37 -1.64 -5.46
CA ASN A 82 -15.96 -2.80 -6.27
C ASN A 82 -14.48 -2.75 -6.65
N GLY A 83 -13.90 -1.56 -6.63
CA GLY A 83 -12.50 -1.34 -6.95
C GLY A 83 -12.10 -1.74 -8.38
N PRO A 84 -10.81 -1.72 -8.70
CA PRO A 84 -10.29 -2.04 -10.01
C PRO A 84 -10.26 -3.55 -10.29
N ARG A 85 -10.31 -3.93 -11.58
CA ARG A 85 -10.21 -5.33 -12.01
C ARG A 85 -8.80 -5.90 -11.88
N ALA A 86 -7.78 -5.07 -12.01
CA ALA A 86 -6.39 -5.47 -11.89
C ALA A 86 -6.09 -5.95 -10.47
N SER A 87 -5.61 -7.18 -10.30
CA SER A 87 -5.42 -7.82 -9.00
C SER A 87 -4.49 -7.02 -8.08
N TRP A 88 -3.39 -6.50 -8.62
CA TRP A 88 -2.42 -5.71 -7.84
C TRP A 88 -3.01 -4.39 -7.31
N ALA A 89 -3.93 -3.77 -8.06
CA ALA A 89 -4.53 -2.51 -7.67
C ALA A 89 -5.63 -2.68 -6.61
N ARG A 90 -6.08 -3.91 -6.33
CA ARG A 90 -7.03 -4.20 -5.25
C ARG A 90 -6.44 -3.94 -3.87
N TYR A 91 -5.16 -4.18 -3.69
CA TYR A 91 -4.45 -3.84 -2.45
C TYR A 91 -4.52 -2.34 -2.17
N LEU A 92 -4.29 -1.51 -3.20
CA LEU A 92 -4.39 -0.06 -3.06
C LEU A 92 -5.83 0.41 -2.87
N SER A 93 -6.78 -0.10 -3.65
CA SER A 93 -8.19 0.30 -3.50
C SER A 93 -8.78 -0.18 -2.17
N GLY A 94 -8.41 -1.36 -1.69
CA GLY A 94 -8.79 -1.85 -0.37
C GLY A 94 -8.28 -0.93 0.73
N MET A 95 -7.00 -0.55 0.69
CA MET A 95 -6.44 0.42 1.65
C MET A 95 -7.16 1.77 1.61
N VAL A 96 -7.58 2.24 0.43
CA VAL A 96 -8.40 3.46 0.32
C VAL A 96 -9.73 3.29 1.07
N GLN A 97 -10.42 2.16 0.92
CA GLN A 97 -11.68 1.91 1.62
C GLN A 97 -11.48 1.75 3.12
N GLU A 98 -10.54 0.94 3.56
CA GLU A 98 -10.28 0.71 4.99
C GLU A 98 -9.85 2.00 5.72
N MET A 99 -9.01 2.84 5.09
CA MET A 99 -8.65 4.14 5.67
C MET A 99 -9.85 5.09 5.75
N ARG A 100 -10.80 5.03 4.80
CA ARG A 100 -12.05 5.80 4.87
C ARG A 100 -12.96 5.30 5.99
N GLU A 101 -13.04 3.99 6.22
CA GLU A 101 -13.76 3.42 7.36
C GLU A 101 -13.18 3.90 8.72
N LEU A 102 -11.86 4.14 8.77
CA LEU A 102 -11.19 4.74 9.93
C LEU A 102 -11.38 6.27 10.02
N GLY A 103 -12.20 6.86 9.16
CA GLY A 103 -12.56 8.29 9.20
C GLY A 103 -11.62 9.22 8.45
N VAL A 104 -10.69 8.69 7.64
CA VAL A 104 -9.83 9.51 6.77
C VAL A 104 -10.63 9.97 5.54
N ASP A 105 -10.69 11.28 5.31
CA ASP A 105 -11.37 11.86 4.15
C ASP A 105 -10.51 11.75 2.88
N VAL A 106 -10.25 10.52 2.44
CA VAL A 106 -9.41 10.25 1.27
C VAL A 106 -10.02 10.87 0.03
N LYS A 107 -9.22 11.68 -0.67
CA LYS A 107 -9.51 12.27 -1.98
C LYS A 107 -8.70 11.59 -3.07
N GLY A 108 -8.97 11.94 -4.33
CA GLY A 108 -8.18 11.44 -5.45
C GLY A 108 -6.72 11.87 -5.39
N PHE A 109 -5.86 10.99 -5.83
CA PHE A 109 -4.42 11.21 -5.88
C PHE A 109 -3.77 10.49 -7.06
N ASN A 110 -2.59 10.97 -7.43
CA ASN A 110 -1.72 10.31 -8.39
C ASN A 110 -0.62 9.58 -7.63
N THR A 111 -0.25 8.40 -8.08
CA THR A 111 0.87 7.64 -7.51
C THR A 111 1.62 6.82 -8.54
N ALA A 112 2.94 6.76 -8.40
CA ALA A 112 3.79 5.76 -9.04
C ALA A 112 4.59 5.05 -7.95
N PHE A 113 4.68 3.73 -8.03
CA PHE A 113 5.40 2.92 -7.04
C PHE A 113 6.19 1.79 -7.69
N ALA A 114 7.22 1.36 -6.98
CA ALA A 114 8.03 0.21 -7.32
C ALA A 114 8.41 -0.58 -6.06
N GLY A 115 8.77 -1.84 -6.24
CA GLY A 115 9.25 -2.73 -5.19
C GLY A 115 10.51 -3.47 -5.58
N ASP A 116 11.37 -3.71 -4.61
CA ASP A 116 12.51 -4.62 -4.74
C ASP A 116 12.39 -5.86 -3.85
N VAL A 117 11.20 -6.08 -3.30
CA VAL A 117 10.84 -7.33 -2.61
C VAL A 117 10.69 -8.44 -3.64
N PRO A 118 11.45 -9.54 -3.54
CA PRO A 118 11.31 -10.65 -4.46
C PRO A 118 9.90 -11.26 -4.43
N LEU A 119 9.27 -11.36 -5.59
CA LEU A 119 7.93 -11.93 -5.72
C LEU A 119 7.93 -13.42 -5.33
N GLY A 120 6.98 -13.83 -4.50
CA GLY A 120 6.83 -15.21 -4.07
C GLY A 120 7.87 -15.69 -3.05
N ALA A 121 8.69 -14.81 -2.51
CA ALA A 121 9.70 -15.14 -1.51
C ALA A 121 9.17 -15.18 -0.06
N GLY A 122 7.86 -15.01 0.15
CA GLY A 122 7.29 -14.95 1.50
C GLY A 122 7.70 -13.70 2.31
N MET A 123 8.12 -12.65 1.62
CA MET A 123 8.62 -11.40 2.25
C MET A 123 7.55 -10.30 2.31
N SER A 124 6.27 -10.67 2.21
CA SER A 124 5.10 -9.79 2.38
C SER A 124 5.13 -8.52 1.51
N SER A 125 5.28 -8.70 0.20
CA SER A 125 5.26 -7.56 -0.73
C SER A 125 3.90 -6.84 -0.75
N SER A 126 2.79 -7.56 -0.57
CA SER A 126 1.43 -6.99 -0.45
C SER A 126 1.32 -6.11 0.80
N ALA A 127 1.68 -6.63 1.97
CA ALA A 127 1.64 -5.87 3.22
C ALA A 127 2.60 -4.67 3.21
N ALA A 128 3.76 -4.77 2.54
CA ALA A 128 4.64 -3.62 2.34
C ALA A 128 3.96 -2.54 1.48
N LEU A 129 3.22 -2.93 0.43
CA LEU A 129 2.45 -2.01 -0.41
C LEU A 129 1.33 -1.34 0.41
N GLU A 130 0.55 -2.13 1.14
CA GLU A 130 -0.54 -1.67 1.99
C GLU A 130 -0.05 -0.70 3.07
N SER A 131 1.01 -1.06 3.79
CA SER A 131 1.63 -0.19 4.80
C SER A 131 2.14 1.12 4.21
N CYS A 132 2.80 1.08 3.05
CA CYS A 132 3.27 2.27 2.35
C CYS A 132 2.10 3.24 2.05
N PHE A 133 0.97 2.72 1.55
CA PHE A 133 -0.21 3.54 1.27
C PHE A 133 -1.01 3.92 2.50
N ALA A 134 -1.06 3.09 3.56
CA ALA A 134 -1.66 3.48 4.83
C ALA A 134 -0.99 4.74 5.40
N TYR A 135 0.34 4.77 5.43
CA TYR A 135 1.10 5.94 5.85
C TYR A 135 0.88 7.15 4.94
N ALA A 136 0.90 6.96 3.62
CA ALA A 136 0.66 8.03 2.66
C ALA A 136 -0.72 8.67 2.83
N LEU A 137 -1.77 7.85 2.96
CA LEU A 137 -3.15 8.32 3.10
C LEU A 137 -3.39 9.01 4.45
N ASN A 138 -2.79 8.47 5.53
CA ASN A 138 -2.88 9.08 6.85
C ASN A 138 -2.18 10.45 6.90
N ASP A 139 -1.01 10.59 6.26
CA ASP A 139 -0.26 11.85 6.19
C ASP A 139 -0.99 12.88 5.30
N LEU A 140 -1.42 12.48 4.10
CA LEU A 140 -1.97 13.42 3.11
C LEU A 140 -3.42 13.84 3.41
N PHE A 141 -4.21 12.98 4.07
CA PHE A 141 -5.65 13.18 4.22
C PHE A 141 -6.17 12.96 5.65
N GLY A 142 -5.38 12.36 6.53
CA GLY A 142 -5.78 11.97 7.89
C GLY A 142 -5.15 12.80 9.02
N ASP A 143 -4.36 13.83 8.71
CA ASP A 143 -3.61 14.63 9.69
C ASP A 143 -2.76 13.76 10.65
N ASN A 144 -2.33 12.58 10.20
CA ASN A 144 -1.59 11.59 10.99
C ASN A 144 -2.33 11.11 12.27
N LYS A 145 -3.68 11.09 12.25
CA LYS A 145 -4.50 10.73 13.42
C LYS A 145 -4.77 9.23 13.56
N VAL A 146 -4.65 8.46 12.47
CA VAL A 146 -4.84 7.01 12.53
C VAL A 146 -3.64 6.38 13.21
N SER A 147 -3.89 5.54 14.21
CA SER A 147 -2.81 4.87 14.94
C SER A 147 -2.10 3.82 14.06
N LYS A 148 -0.84 3.52 14.40
CA LYS A 148 -0.10 2.46 13.71
C LYS A 148 -0.80 1.11 13.79
N TRP A 149 -1.44 0.82 14.92
CA TRP A 149 -2.19 -0.41 15.12
C TRP A 149 -3.40 -0.49 14.20
N ASP A 150 -4.18 0.60 14.09
CA ASP A 150 -5.34 0.63 13.20
C ASP A 150 -4.93 0.50 11.74
N MET A 151 -3.77 1.09 11.34
CA MET A 151 -3.23 0.91 9.98
C MET A 151 -2.82 -0.54 9.69
N VAL A 152 -2.27 -1.27 10.68
CA VAL A 152 -1.96 -2.70 10.56
C VAL A 152 -3.25 -3.51 10.36
N LEU A 153 -4.27 -3.23 11.17
CA LEU A 153 -5.58 -3.91 11.03
C LEU A 153 -6.26 -3.60 9.70
N ALA A 154 -6.12 -2.37 9.18
CA ALA A 154 -6.61 -1.99 7.87
C ALA A 154 -5.90 -2.77 6.74
N GLY A 155 -4.60 -3.02 6.86
CA GLY A 155 -3.87 -3.88 5.92
C GLY A 155 -4.42 -5.31 5.93
N GLN A 156 -4.55 -5.94 7.09
CA GLN A 156 -5.15 -7.26 7.21
C GLN A 156 -6.58 -7.32 6.65
N ALA A 157 -7.41 -6.30 6.95
CA ALA A 157 -8.78 -6.21 6.42
C ALA A 157 -8.78 -6.06 4.89
N THR A 158 -7.83 -5.33 4.32
CA THR A 158 -7.64 -5.22 2.87
C THR A 158 -7.38 -6.58 2.22
N GLU A 159 -6.45 -7.37 2.76
CA GLU A 159 -6.15 -8.72 2.28
C GLU A 159 -7.42 -9.61 2.32
N HIS A 160 -8.15 -9.61 3.44
CA HIS A 160 -9.33 -10.43 3.63
C HIS A 160 -10.51 -10.02 2.76
N ASN A 161 -10.84 -8.72 2.74
CA ASN A 161 -12.09 -8.22 2.17
C ASN A 161 -12.00 -7.95 0.66
N TYR A 162 -10.81 -7.55 0.17
CA TYR A 162 -10.64 -7.08 -1.21
C TYR A 162 -9.75 -8.00 -2.06
N CYS A 163 -8.81 -8.71 -1.43
CA CYS A 163 -7.86 -9.57 -2.14
C CYS A 163 -8.18 -11.07 -2.00
N GLY A 164 -9.02 -11.45 -1.04
CA GLY A 164 -9.41 -12.84 -0.79
C GLY A 164 -8.27 -13.69 -0.20
N VAL A 165 -7.32 -13.06 0.47
CA VAL A 165 -6.17 -13.70 1.11
C VAL A 165 -6.39 -13.74 2.62
N ASN A 166 -6.43 -14.92 3.20
CA ASN A 166 -6.55 -15.12 4.64
C ASN A 166 -5.16 -15.09 5.29
N CYS A 167 -4.62 -13.90 5.48
CA CYS A 167 -3.33 -13.70 6.15
C CYS A 167 -3.49 -13.50 7.66
N GLY A 168 -2.41 -13.68 8.40
CA GLY A 168 -2.29 -13.24 9.78
C GLY A 168 -1.89 -11.77 9.91
N ILE A 169 -1.75 -11.30 11.13
CA ILE A 169 -1.36 -9.90 11.40
C ILE A 169 0.16 -9.68 11.23
N MET A 170 0.93 -10.77 11.19
CA MET A 170 2.38 -10.72 11.02
C MET A 170 2.79 -10.32 9.59
N ASP A 171 1.95 -10.58 8.61
CA ASP A 171 2.25 -10.34 7.19
C ASP A 171 2.50 -8.88 6.83
#